data_9d1515e9f23b9ec4735b8c3299ea4cf3
#
_entry.id   9d1515e9f23b9ec4735b8c3299ea4cf3
#
_cell.length_a   1.000
_cell.length_b   1.000
_cell.length_c   1.000
_cell.angle_alpha   90.00
_cell.angle_beta   90.00
_cell.angle_gamma   90.00
#
_symmetry.space_group_name_H-M   'P 1'
#
loop_
_entity.id
_entity.type
_entity.pdbx_description
1 polymer ?
#
loop_
_entity_poly.entity_id
_entity_poly.type
_entity_poly.pdbx_seq_one_letter_code
_entity_poly.pdbx_strand_id
1 'polypeptide(L)'
;MDSKDQIMIQQRIAENRIDAIDWMKGLCIICITLLHIENGIFPNKLNISIGMFMITGFYVTSGWVHGMKAANKTVLKVFIQKRWKSLGVPYLWFTGILILVDFLFYLVGHYEFDIVLRDIYKSIVLRGIGTLWFLPVLFGGELLFVTFRNKRCTY
;
A
#
# COMPACT_ATOMS: atom_id res chain seq x y z
N MET A 1 -15.81 35.70 17.39
CA MET A 1 -15.66 34.29 16.94
C MET A 1 -14.89 33.60 18.06
N ASP A 2 -15.54 32.71 18.77
CA ASP A 2 -14.98 32.14 20.00
C ASP A 2 -13.84 31.13 19.64
N SER A 3 -12.85 31.01 20.53
CA SER A 3 -11.72 30.08 20.36
C SER A 3 -12.20 28.63 20.12
N LYS A 4 -13.36 28.27 20.68
CA LYS A 4 -14.02 26.97 20.48
C LYS A 4 -14.52 26.78 19.04
N ASP A 5 -15.05 27.84 18.43
CA ASP A 5 -15.53 27.79 17.03
C ASP A 5 -14.38 27.58 16.07
N GLN A 6 -13.23 28.20 16.31
CA GLN A 6 -12.01 28.01 15.51
C GLN A 6 -11.51 26.56 15.59
N ILE A 7 -11.52 25.96 16.78
CA ILE A 7 -11.10 24.56 17.00
C ILE A 7 -12.06 23.61 16.29
N MET A 8 -13.37 23.80 16.40
CA MET A 8 -14.35 22.95 15.71
C MET A 8 -14.27 23.06 14.19
N ILE A 9 -14.03 24.26 13.65
CA ILE A 9 -13.83 24.45 12.21
C ILE A 9 -12.56 23.74 11.74
N GLN A 10 -11.46 23.87 12.48
CA GLN A 10 -10.21 23.19 12.17
C GLN A 10 -10.35 21.65 12.23
N GLN A 11 -11.10 21.13 13.19
CA GLN A 11 -11.40 19.68 13.29
C GLN A 11 -12.23 19.20 12.10
N ARG A 12 -13.29 19.91 11.71
CA ARG A 12 -14.12 19.58 10.53
C ARG A 12 -13.34 19.64 9.22
N ILE A 13 -12.47 20.63 9.07
CA ILE A 13 -11.60 20.72 7.88
C ILE A 13 -10.62 19.56 7.84
N ALA A 14 -10.08 19.12 8.97
CA ALA A 14 -9.17 17.98 9.07
C ALA A 14 -9.89 16.65 8.77
N GLU A 15 -11.12 16.46 9.29
CA GLU A 15 -11.96 15.30 9.01
C GLU A 15 -12.34 15.21 7.54
N ASN A 16 -12.86 16.27 6.94
CA ASN A 16 -13.23 16.31 5.52
C ASN A 16 -12.02 16.05 4.58
N ARG A 17 -10.82 16.51 4.95
CA ARG A 17 -9.60 16.21 4.18
C ARG A 17 -9.20 14.75 4.27
N ILE A 18 -9.37 14.13 5.43
CA ILE A 18 -9.05 12.71 5.63
C ILE A 18 -10.02 11.86 4.81
N ASP A 19 -11.31 12.16 4.83
CA ASP A 19 -12.33 11.44 4.06
C ASP A 19 -12.05 11.49 2.56
N ALA A 20 -11.74 12.65 1.98
CA ALA A 20 -11.42 12.78 0.57
C ALA A 20 -10.18 11.95 0.16
N ILE A 21 -9.17 11.89 1.02
CA ILE A 21 -7.96 11.09 0.77
C ILE A 21 -8.28 9.59 0.87
N ASP A 22 -9.11 9.19 1.81
CA ASP A 22 -9.51 7.78 1.97
C ASP A 22 -10.38 7.33 0.78
N TRP A 23 -11.27 8.18 0.27
CA TRP A 23 -11.99 7.95 -0.97
C TRP A 23 -11.06 7.79 -2.17
N MET A 24 -10.07 8.68 -2.33
CA MET A 24 -9.08 8.57 -3.41
C MET A 24 -8.29 7.26 -3.33
N LYS A 25 -7.86 6.86 -2.14
CA LYS A 25 -7.16 5.58 -1.94
C LYS A 25 -8.05 4.40 -2.28
N GLY A 26 -9.31 4.41 -1.85
CA GLY A 26 -10.29 3.39 -2.17
C GLY A 26 -10.48 3.25 -3.69
N LEU A 27 -10.65 4.37 -4.39
CA LEU A 27 -10.77 4.40 -5.86
C LEU A 27 -9.51 3.84 -6.53
N CYS A 28 -8.32 4.22 -6.07
CA CYS A 28 -7.07 3.69 -6.62
C CYS A 28 -6.98 2.17 -6.45
N ILE A 29 -7.35 1.63 -5.27
CA ILE A 29 -7.34 0.18 -5.02
C ILE A 29 -8.34 -0.53 -5.94
N ILE A 30 -9.56 -0.02 -6.08
CA ILE A 30 -10.58 -0.58 -6.99
C ILE A 30 -10.04 -0.61 -8.42
N CYS A 31 -9.50 0.49 -8.91
CA CYS A 31 -8.92 0.55 -10.26
C CYS A 31 -7.76 -0.44 -10.44
N ILE A 32 -6.84 -0.51 -9.48
CA ILE A 32 -5.72 -1.46 -9.53
C ILE A 32 -6.25 -2.90 -9.55
N THR A 33 -7.27 -3.22 -8.78
CA THR A 33 -7.88 -4.55 -8.78
C THR A 33 -8.53 -4.87 -10.13
N LEU A 34 -9.26 -3.93 -10.71
CA LEU A 34 -9.87 -4.09 -12.05
C LEU A 34 -8.85 -4.32 -13.16
N LEU A 35 -7.65 -3.71 -13.04
CA LEU A 35 -6.55 -3.91 -14.00
C LEU A 35 -5.95 -5.33 -13.97
N HIS A 36 -6.17 -6.08 -12.88
CA HIS A 36 -5.64 -7.43 -12.70
C HIS A 36 -6.65 -8.53 -13.08
N ILE A 37 -7.83 -8.16 -13.60
CA ILE A 37 -8.79 -9.12 -14.15
C ILE A 37 -8.26 -9.62 -15.49
N GLU A 38 -8.01 -10.93 -15.60
CA GLU A 38 -7.26 -11.56 -16.69
C GLU A 38 -7.84 -11.33 -18.11
N ASN A 39 -9.12 -11.04 -18.25
CA ASN A 39 -9.75 -10.82 -19.55
C ASN A 39 -9.79 -9.36 -20.01
N GLY A 40 -9.06 -8.49 -19.32
CA GLY A 40 -8.81 -7.11 -19.74
C GLY A 40 -10.07 -6.32 -20.12
N ILE A 41 -10.67 -5.65 -19.13
CA ILE A 41 -11.79 -4.71 -19.40
C ILE A 41 -11.33 -3.59 -20.34
N PHE A 42 -10.03 -3.31 -20.38
CA PHE A 42 -9.44 -2.22 -21.15
C PHE A 42 -8.33 -2.71 -22.11
N PRO A 43 -8.14 -2.04 -23.26
CA PRO A 43 -7.00 -2.30 -24.15
C PRO A 43 -5.67 -2.15 -23.41
N ASN A 44 -4.66 -2.96 -23.75
CA ASN A 44 -3.36 -3.02 -23.06
C ASN A 44 -2.69 -1.66 -22.84
N LYS A 45 -2.75 -0.74 -23.78
CA LYS A 45 -2.15 0.61 -23.64
C LYS A 45 -2.85 1.42 -22.56
N LEU A 46 -4.19 1.34 -22.52
CA LEU A 46 -5.01 2.04 -21.52
C LEU A 46 -4.80 1.41 -20.13
N ASN A 47 -4.68 0.11 -20.06
CA ASN A 47 -4.40 -0.65 -18.84
C ASN A 47 -3.09 -0.19 -18.18
N ILE A 48 -2.01 -0.08 -18.95
CA ILE A 48 -0.71 0.38 -18.47
C ILE A 48 -0.80 1.83 -17.97
N SER A 49 -1.43 2.72 -18.73
CA SER A 49 -1.53 4.14 -18.38
C SER A 49 -2.35 4.36 -17.10
N ILE A 50 -3.51 3.71 -16.99
CA ILE A 50 -4.35 3.76 -15.79
C ILE A 50 -3.61 3.18 -14.59
N GLY A 51 -2.91 2.04 -14.76
CA GLY A 51 -2.13 1.41 -13.72
C GLY A 51 -1.04 2.33 -13.17
N MET A 52 -0.25 2.94 -14.03
CA MET A 52 0.80 3.88 -13.63
C MET A 52 0.22 5.09 -12.88
N PHE A 53 -0.88 5.67 -13.38
CA PHE A 53 -1.52 6.83 -12.76
C PHE A 53 -2.10 6.49 -11.38
N MET A 54 -2.80 5.36 -11.25
CA MET A 54 -3.44 4.95 -10.00
C MET A 54 -2.43 4.53 -8.93
N ILE A 55 -1.36 3.84 -9.31
CA ILE A 55 -0.28 3.47 -8.40
C ILE A 55 0.43 4.73 -7.90
N THR A 56 0.79 5.66 -8.78
CA THR A 56 1.41 6.93 -8.42
C THR A 56 0.49 7.77 -7.53
N GLY A 57 -0.79 7.87 -7.87
CA GLY A 57 -1.81 8.55 -7.07
C GLY A 57 -1.92 8.00 -5.65
N PHE A 58 -1.87 6.67 -5.51
CA PHE A 58 -1.89 6.02 -4.19
C PHE A 58 -0.64 6.35 -3.35
N TYR A 59 0.55 6.36 -3.95
CA TYR A 59 1.78 6.73 -3.25
C TYR A 59 1.79 8.20 -2.84
N VAL A 60 1.38 9.11 -3.73
CA VAL A 60 1.31 10.54 -3.45
C VAL A 60 0.31 10.83 -2.32
N THR A 61 -0.87 10.23 -2.35
CA THR A 61 -1.88 10.40 -1.29
C THR A 61 -1.43 9.81 0.04
N SER A 62 -0.71 8.68 0.02
CA SER A 62 -0.12 8.08 1.23
C SER A 62 0.96 8.97 1.84
N GLY A 63 1.84 9.53 1.01
CA GLY A 63 2.85 10.49 1.43
C GLY A 63 2.23 11.79 1.98
N TRP A 64 1.17 12.28 1.37
CA TRP A 64 0.46 13.48 1.82
C TRP A 64 -0.13 13.30 3.24
N VAL A 65 -0.83 12.20 3.49
CA VAL A 65 -1.35 11.89 4.84
C VAL A 65 -0.23 11.87 5.89
N HIS A 66 0.93 11.32 5.52
CA HIS A 66 2.09 11.32 6.40
C HIS A 66 2.64 12.72 6.65
N GLY A 67 2.65 13.57 5.62
CA GLY A 67 3.05 14.97 5.73
C GLY A 67 2.13 15.78 6.67
N MET A 68 0.82 15.59 6.56
CA MET A 68 -0.16 16.31 7.40
C MET A 68 -0.14 15.88 8.87
N LYS A 69 0.07 14.62 9.16
CA LYS A 69 0.12 14.09 10.54
C LYS A 69 1.45 14.37 11.26
N ALA A 70 2.37 15.02 10.60
CA ALA A 70 3.77 15.09 11.00
C ALA A 70 4.18 16.39 11.67
N ALA A 71 3.34 16.97 12.51
CA ALA A 71 3.72 18.12 13.35
C ALA A 71 4.83 17.79 14.36
N ASN A 72 5.01 16.52 14.75
CA ASN A 72 6.00 16.07 15.75
C ASN A 72 6.95 15.02 15.16
N LYS A 73 8.22 15.01 15.65
CA LYS A 73 9.19 13.97 15.33
C LYS A 73 8.59 12.58 15.62
N THR A 74 8.45 11.78 14.60
CA THR A 74 7.94 10.43 14.76
C THR A 74 9.08 9.51 15.20
N VAL A 75 8.93 8.83 16.33
CA VAL A 75 9.89 7.81 16.76
C VAL A 75 9.87 6.67 15.73
N LEU A 76 10.97 6.53 15.00
CA LEU A 76 11.10 5.58 13.89
C LEU A 76 10.70 4.15 14.28
N LYS A 77 11.08 3.72 15.48
CA LYS A 77 10.75 2.39 16.01
C LYS A 77 9.23 2.17 16.13
N VAL A 78 8.51 3.15 16.68
CA VAL A 78 7.05 3.09 16.84
C VAL A 78 6.37 3.11 15.48
N PHE A 79 6.89 3.90 14.54
CA PHE A 79 6.39 3.95 13.17
C PHE A 79 6.55 2.59 12.47
N ILE A 80 7.74 2.00 12.51
CA ILE A 80 8.02 0.69 11.91
C ILE A 80 7.08 -0.39 12.49
N GLN A 81 6.93 -0.45 13.82
CA GLN A 81 6.05 -1.42 14.46
C GLN A 81 4.59 -1.28 14.01
N LYS A 82 4.10 -0.02 13.93
CA LYS A 82 2.72 0.25 13.49
C LYS A 82 2.51 -0.13 12.03
N ARG A 83 3.49 0.20 11.17
CA ARG A 83 3.42 -0.10 9.73
C ARG A 83 3.63 -1.59 9.45
N TRP A 84 4.49 -2.25 10.19
CA TRP A 84 4.64 -3.70 10.10
C TRP A 84 3.32 -4.42 10.39
N LYS A 85 2.60 -4.04 11.44
CA LYS A 85 1.28 -4.60 11.72
C LYS A 85 0.24 -4.29 10.64
N SER A 86 0.31 -3.12 10.01
CA SER A 86 -0.67 -2.67 9.01
C SER A 86 -0.40 -3.19 7.60
N LEU A 87 0.85 -3.37 7.20
CA LEU A 87 1.25 -3.76 5.84
C LEU A 87 1.98 -5.10 5.80
N GLY A 88 2.90 -5.35 6.75
CA GLY A 88 3.69 -6.57 6.79
C GLY A 88 2.86 -7.80 7.15
N VAL A 89 2.02 -7.70 8.18
CA VAL A 89 1.15 -8.82 8.59
C VAL A 89 0.17 -9.21 7.48
N PRO A 90 -0.59 -8.30 6.84
CA PRO A 90 -1.42 -8.65 5.69
C PRO A 90 -0.60 -9.24 4.53
N TYR A 91 0.58 -8.69 4.24
CA TYR A 91 1.45 -9.24 3.21
C TYR A 91 1.79 -10.71 3.46
N LEU A 92 2.25 -11.03 4.66
CA LEU A 92 2.59 -12.42 5.03
C LEU A 92 1.37 -13.34 5.00
N TRP A 93 0.23 -12.86 5.49
CA TRP A 93 -1.00 -13.64 5.52
C TRP A 93 -1.51 -13.99 4.11
N PHE A 94 -1.63 -12.98 3.24
CA PHE A 94 -2.07 -13.22 1.86
C PHE A 94 -1.06 -14.04 1.06
N THR A 95 0.23 -13.79 1.24
CA THR A 95 1.28 -14.59 0.62
C THR A 95 1.19 -16.06 1.05
N GLY A 96 0.98 -16.31 2.35
CA GLY A 96 0.80 -17.68 2.87
C GLY A 96 -0.41 -18.38 2.27
N ILE A 97 -1.55 -17.67 2.14
CA ILE A 97 -2.75 -18.21 1.50
C ILE A 97 -2.49 -18.55 0.03
N LEU A 98 -1.83 -17.66 -0.73
CA LEU A 98 -1.55 -17.91 -2.15
C LEU A 98 -0.63 -19.11 -2.34
N ILE A 99 0.45 -19.20 -1.57
CA ILE A 99 1.36 -20.35 -1.61
C ILE A 99 0.61 -21.65 -1.23
N LEU A 100 -0.30 -21.60 -0.25
CA LEU A 100 -1.12 -22.74 0.11
C LEU A 100 -2.02 -23.17 -1.06
N VAL A 101 -2.64 -22.23 -1.75
CA VAL A 101 -3.48 -22.50 -2.92
C VAL A 101 -2.65 -23.10 -4.05
N ASP A 102 -1.49 -22.56 -4.35
CA ASP A 102 -0.58 -23.11 -5.38
C ASP A 102 -0.14 -24.53 -5.03
N PHE A 103 0.14 -24.79 -3.75
CA PHE A 103 0.47 -26.13 -3.26
C PHE A 103 -0.69 -27.12 -3.40
N LEU A 104 -1.93 -26.68 -3.13
CA LEU A 104 -3.12 -27.51 -3.35
C LEU A 104 -3.32 -27.83 -4.84
N PHE A 105 -3.12 -26.87 -5.74
CA PHE A 105 -3.18 -27.10 -7.18
C PHE A 105 -2.07 -28.06 -7.66
N TYR A 106 -0.90 -28.00 -7.06
CA TYR A 106 0.16 -28.97 -7.29
C TYR A 106 -0.28 -30.38 -6.89
N LEU A 107 -0.91 -30.56 -5.71
CA LEU A 107 -1.40 -31.88 -5.25
C LEU A 107 -2.48 -32.48 -6.17
N VAL A 108 -3.29 -31.64 -6.78
CA VAL A 108 -4.34 -32.05 -7.75
C VAL A 108 -3.74 -32.31 -9.14
N GLY A 109 -2.44 -32.03 -9.36
CA GLY A 109 -1.74 -32.25 -10.62
C GLY A 109 -1.98 -31.17 -11.67
N HIS A 110 -2.52 -30.00 -11.29
CA HIS A 110 -2.73 -28.84 -12.17
C HIS A 110 -1.46 -27.98 -12.34
N TYR A 111 -0.59 -27.96 -11.33
CA TYR A 111 0.63 -27.15 -11.33
C TYR A 111 1.86 -28.02 -11.18
N GLU A 112 2.96 -27.58 -11.80
CA GLU A 112 4.29 -28.13 -11.59
C GLU A 112 4.89 -27.59 -10.29
N PHE A 113 5.72 -28.35 -9.62
CA PHE A 113 6.38 -27.97 -8.36
C PHE A 113 7.21 -26.68 -8.52
N ASP A 114 7.75 -26.44 -9.71
CA ASP A 114 8.53 -25.24 -10.04
C ASP A 114 7.73 -23.94 -9.86
N ILE A 115 6.41 -23.98 -10.06
CA ILE A 115 5.54 -22.80 -9.84
C ILE A 115 5.52 -22.44 -8.36
N VAL A 116 5.31 -23.43 -7.49
CA VAL A 116 5.29 -23.24 -6.03
C VAL A 116 6.64 -22.70 -5.54
N LEU A 117 7.74 -23.27 -6.02
CA LEU A 117 9.09 -22.85 -5.65
C LEU A 117 9.39 -21.43 -6.09
N ARG A 118 8.98 -21.07 -7.31
CA ARG A 118 9.13 -19.72 -7.87
C ARG A 118 8.34 -18.68 -7.05
N ASP A 119 7.15 -19.03 -6.61
CA ASP A 119 6.30 -18.08 -5.87
C ASP A 119 6.76 -17.94 -4.41
N ILE A 120 7.32 -18.98 -3.82
CA ILE A 120 8.07 -18.89 -2.55
C ILE A 120 9.28 -17.95 -2.72
N TYR A 121 10.08 -18.13 -3.77
CA TYR A 121 11.24 -17.27 -4.04
C TYR A 121 10.84 -15.79 -4.21
N LYS A 122 9.79 -15.51 -5.01
CA LYS A 122 9.27 -14.13 -5.20
C LYS A 122 8.84 -13.51 -3.88
N SER A 123 8.27 -14.30 -2.99
CA SER A 123 7.80 -13.85 -1.68
C SER A 123 8.96 -13.48 -0.77
N ILE A 124 10.03 -14.28 -0.75
CA ILE A 124 11.24 -14.03 0.06
C ILE A 124 11.97 -12.77 -0.42
N VAL A 125 12.07 -12.57 -1.75
CA VAL A 125 12.71 -11.39 -2.35
C VAL A 125 11.82 -10.14 -2.28
N LEU A 126 10.67 -10.21 -1.61
CA LEU A 126 9.68 -9.12 -1.51
C LEU A 126 9.14 -8.64 -2.87
N ARG A 127 9.32 -9.46 -3.92
CA ARG A 127 8.77 -9.17 -5.25
C ARG A 127 7.25 -9.40 -5.29
N GLY A 128 6.72 -10.15 -4.32
CA GLY A 128 5.30 -10.46 -4.19
C GLY A 128 4.75 -11.39 -5.26
N ILE A 129 3.65 -12.06 -4.94
CA ILE A 129 2.87 -12.85 -5.89
C ILE A 129 1.75 -11.94 -6.40
N GLY A 130 1.55 -11.87 -7.72
CA GLY A 130 0.51 -11.04 -8.32
C GLY A 130 0.64 -9.57 -7.92
N THR A 131 -0.37 -9.03 -7.23
CA THR A 131 -0.46 -7.63 -6.78
C THR A 131 0.24 -7.34 -5.46
N LEU A 132 0.70 -8.36 -4.74
CA LEU A 132 1.25 -8.20 -3.39
C LEU A 132 2.59 -7.44 -3.34
N TRP A 133 3.29 -7.31 -4.48
CA TRP A 133 4.52 -6.50 -4.59
C TRP A 133 4.32 -5.04 -4.14
N PHE A 134 3.08 -4.56 -4.23
CA PHE A 134 2.73 -3.19 -3.87
C PHE A 134 2.91 -2.90 -2.37
N LEU A 135 2.63 -3.86 -1.48
CA LEU A 135 2.73 -3.68 -0.04
C LEU A 135 4.16 -3.44 0.46
N PRO A 136 5.16 -4.28 0.07
CA PRO A 136 6.55 -4.04 0.44
C PRO A 136 7.10 -2.72 -0.11
N VAL A 137 6.74 -2.36 -1.34
CA VAL A 137 7.18 -1.10 -1.96
C VAL A 137 6.58 0.10 -1.23
N LEU A 138 5.30 0.04 -0.85
CA LEU A 138 4.65 1.07 -0.05
C LEU A 138 5.32 1.21 1.32
N PHE A 139 5.59 0.10 2.00
CA PHE A 139 6.28 0.09 3.29
C PHE A 139 7.67 0.73 3.18
N GLY A 140 8.45 0.36 2.17
CA GLY A 140 9.78 0.93 1.90
C GLY A 140 9.72 2.43 1.60
N GLY A 141 8.79 2.87 0.77
CA GLY A 141 8.58 4.28 0.43
C GLY A 141 8.22 5.13 1.65
N GLU A 142 7.30 4.66 2.49
CA GLU A 142 6.94 5.34 3.73
C GLU A 142 8.11 5.40 4.74
N LEU A 143 8.89 4.33 4.84
CA LEU A 143 10.07 4.27 5.70
C LEU A 143 11.14 5.28 5.26
N LEU A 144 11.44 5.35 3.98
CA LEU A 144 12.36 6.32 3.41
C LEU A 144 11.88 7.75 3.69
N PHE A 145 10.60 8.04 3.43
CA PHE A 145 10.02 9.35 3.66
C PHE A 145 10.20 9.81 5.12
N VAL A 146 9.85 8.96 6.09
CA VAL A 146 9.98 9.29 7.53
C VAL A 146 11.44 9.46 7.92
N THR A 147 12.34 8.65 7.38
CA THR A 147 13.78 8.73 7.67
C THR A 147 14.37 10.05 7.17
N PHE A 148 14.07 10.43 5.92
CA PHE A 148 14.54 11.71 5.35
C PHE A 148 13.97 12.91 6.09
N ARG A 149 12.69 12.86 6.45
CA ARG A 149 12.05 13.92 7.21
C ARG A 149 12.67 14.10 8.59
N ASN A 150 12.90 13.02 9.31
CA ASN A 150 13.54 13.09 10.64
C ASN A 150 14.95 13.69 10.57
N LYS A 151 15.71 13.43 9.50
CA LYS A 151 17.01 14.05 9.27
C LYS A 151 16.89 15.56 9.03
N ARG A 152 15.90 16.01 8.25
CA ARG A 152 15.68 17.45 8.01
C ARG A 152 15.29 18.25 9.25
N CYS A 153 14.62 17.65 10.22
CA CYS A 153 14.26 18.31 11.48
C CYS A 153 15.41 18.35 12.49
N THR A 154 16.59 17.85 12.15
CA THR A 154 17.76 17.82 13.04
C THR A 154 18.79 18.92 12.68
N TYR A 155 18.60 19.61 11.54
CA TYR A 155 19.31 20.82 11.13
C TYR A 155 18.42 22.04 11.31
#